data_b474031bd32a02890456ad2d9461508c
#
_entry.id   b474031bd32a02890456ad2d9461508c
#
_cell.length_a   1.000
_cell.length_b   1.000
_cell.length_c   1.000
_cell.angle_alpha   90.00
_cell.angle_beta   90.00
_cell.angle_gamma   90.00
#
_symmetry.space_group_name_H-M   'P 1'
#
loop_
_entity.id
_entity.type
_entity.pdbx_description
1 polymer ?
#
loop_
_entity_poly.entity_id
_entity_poly.type
_entity_poly.pdbx_seq_one_letter_code
_entity_poly.pdbx_strand_id
1 'polypeptide(L)'
;MRHIDTVVIGGGQAGLAMSYCLTQRGFEHIVLERNRLVESWRSKRWDSLTLVAPNWTLDLPGFAYDGPDPDGFMSKDEVVAFLERYAASFDAPLQTGTAVRAVANDPAGNGYILETDRTTFRAKSVVIATGEYQLPKVPLSSANLSPRVAQVAAFDYRHPDALPSGAVLVVGSGESGCQIAQELRDAGRAVYLSTGTTGWIPREYRAKDGVYWAIEVGVFDQTVDTQPPGRPKYVGPQSTGRDGGHDLNLHTLARDGVVLLGRLEGIDAETVTFASDLHENIGASDEFALGFCTAVDEYIEANGLDAPVEEIPRYSDAYERSSADPILELDLVATGIAVVIWATGYRPDFGWVRVPVLDDLGYPIHDRGVTRWPGLYFLGLDWLYKMKSSTFLGIGEDAEYLATAIAQRSLSTTTNM
;
A
#
# COMPACT_ATOMS: atom_id res chain seq x y z
N MET A 1 -19.77 -21.24 -20.87
CA MET A 1 -19.52 -19.82 -20.97
C MET A 1 -20.67 -19.08 -20.29
N ARG A 2 -20.39 -18.17 -19.37
CA ARG A 2 -21.41 -17.33 -18.70
C ARG A 2 -21.35 -15.92 -19.27
N HIS A 3 -22.51 -15.30 -19.48
CA HIS A 3 -22.60 -13.91 -19.94
C HIS A 3 -22.97 -13.04 -18.75
N ILE A 4 -22.24 -11.96 -18.55
CA ILE A 4 -22.43 -11.00 -17.46
C ILE A 4 -22.15 -9.61 -18.03
N ASP A 5 -22.93 -8.61 -17.66
CA ASP A 5 -22.71 -7.25 -18.16
C ASP A 5 -21.38 -6.68 -17.69
N THR A 6 -21.09 -6.78 -16.39
CA THR A 6 -19.83 -6.30 -15.83
C THR A 6 -19.17 -7.35 -14.94
N VAL A 7 -17.88 -7.58 -15.12
CA VAL A 7 -17.06 -8.41 -14.22
C VAL A 7 -16.06 -7.52 -13.49
N VAL A 8 -16.08 -7.59 -12.17
CA VAL A 8 -15.06 -6.99 -11.29
C VAL A 8 -14.08 -8.06 -10.86
N ILE A 9 -12.79 -7.86 -11.03
CA ILE A 9 -11.73 -8.83 -10.69
C ILE A 9 -10.99 -8.36 -9.46
N GLY A 10 -11.13 -9.11 -8.35
CA GLY A 10 -10.55 -8.82 -7.05
C GLY A 10 -11.59 -8.51 -6.00
N GLY A 11 -11.59 -9.28 -4.90
CA GLY A 11 -12.51 -9.15 -3.76
C GLY A 11 -11.88 -8.39 -2.58
N GLY A 12 -11.06 -7.37 -2.85
CA GLY A 12 -10.54 -6.43 -1.86
C GLY A 12 -11.39 -5.17 -1.74
N GLN A 13 -10.92 -4.18 -0.97
CA GLN A 13 -11.61 -2.90 -0.77
C GLN A 13 -12.05 -2.22 -2.07
N ALA A 14 -11.19 -2.22 -3.09
CA ALA A 14 -11.48 -1.62 -4.38
C ALA A 14 -12.62 -2.33 -5.13
N GLY A 15 -12.56 -3.67 -5.20
CA GLY A 15 -13.60 -4.44 -5.86
C GLY A 15 -14.94 -4.38 -5.14
N LEU A 16 -14.94 -4.32 -3.81
CA LEU A 16 -16.16 -4.15 -3.02
C LEU A 16 -16.76 -2.74 -3.21
N ALA A 17 -15.95 -1.69 -3.20
CA ALA A 17 -16.42 -0.32 -3.48
C ALA A 17 -17.04 -0.22 -4.87
N MET A 18 -16.39 -0.81 -5.89
CA MET A 18 -16.93 -0.89 -7.24
C MET A 18 -18.25 -1.64 -7.29
N SER A 19 -18.30 -2.80 -6.65
CA SER A 19 -19.51 -3.64 -6.58
C SER A 19 -20.67 -2.90 -5.95
N TYR A 20 -20.43 -2.18 -4.84
CA TYR A 20 -21.45 -1.33 -4.22
C TYR A 20 -21.98 -0.28 -5.21
N CYS A 21 -21.10 0.49 -5.85
CA CYS A 21 -21.49 1.53 -6.80
C CYS A 21 -22.31 0.97 -7.99
N LEU A 22 -21.98 -0.22 -8.47
CA LEU A 22 -22.74 -0.92 -9.52
C LEU A 22 -24.10 -1.40 -9.01
N THR A 23 -24.16 -1.96 -7.79
CA THR A 23 -25.42 -2.40 -7.15
C THR A 23 -26.39 -1.22 -7.00
N GLN A 24 -25.90 -0.07 -6.48
CA GLN A 24 -26.75 1.12 -6.31
C GLN A 24 -27.33 1.66 -7.62
N ARG A 25 -26.70 1.36 -8.75
CA ARG A 25 -27.17 1.73 -10.10
C ARG A 25 -27.97 0.63 -10.79
N GLY A 26 -28.17 -0.53 -10.16
CA GLY A 26 -28.90 -1.66 -10.72
C GLY A 26 -28.17 -2.37 -11.87
N PHE A 27 -26.84 -2.26 -11.95
CA PHE A 27 -26.07 -2.97 -12.96
C PHE A 27 -25.86 -4.45 -12.59
N GLU A 28 -26.15 -5.35 -13.55
CA GLU A 28 -25.79 -6.74 -13.42
C GLU A 28 -24.26 -6.87 -13.42
N HIS A 29 -23.71 -7.44 -12.35
CA HIS A 29 -22.28 -7.68 -12.25
C HIS A 29 -21.95 -8.87 -11.35
N ILE A 30 -20.68 -9.28 -11.37
CA ILE A 30 -20.12 -10.29 -10.48
C ILE A 30 -18.71 -9.87 -10.05
N VAL A 31 -18.36 -10.13 -8.81
CA VAL A 31 -16.99 -9.98 -8.30
C VAL A 31 -16.31 -11.34 -8.26
N LEU A 32 -15.23 -11.50 -9.02
CA LEU A 32 -14.42 -12.72 -9.04
C LEU A 32 -13.20 -12.53 -8.12
N GLU A 33 -13.10 -13.40 -7.12
CA GLU A 33 -11.94 -13.43 -6.22
C GLU A 33 -11.28 -14.81 -6.28
N ARG A 34 -9.96 -14.82 -6.48
CA ARG A 34 -9.20 -16.08 -6.63
C ARG A 34 -9.17 -16.93 -5.37
N ASN A 35 -9.19 -16.30 -4.21
CA ASN A 35 -9.11 -16.95 -2.91
C ASN A 35 -10.35 -16.64 -2.05
N ARG A 36 -10.16 -16.38 -0.76
CA ARG A 36 -11.21 -15.89 0.14
C ARG A 36 -11.42 -14.39 -0.06
N LEU A 37 -12.54 -13.90 0.33
CA LEU A 37 -12.81 -12.47 0.38
C LEU A 37 -11.71 -11.75 1.21
N VAL A 38 -11.22 -10.61 0.70
CA VAL A 38 -10.16 -9.78 1.30
C VAL A 38 -8.86 -10.53 1.64
N GLU A 39 -8.50 -11.51 0.83
CA GLU A 39 -7.37 -12.42 1.07
C GLU A 39 -6.05 -11.71 1.34
N SER A 40 -5.78 -10.58 0.66
CA SER A 40 -4.53 -9.85 0.86
C SER A 40 -4.37 -9.31 2.29
N TRP A 41 -5.46 -8.91 2.94
CA TRP A 41 -5.45 -8.53 4.34
C TRP A 41 -5.22 -9.73 5.26
N ARG A 42 -5.77 -10.90 4.93
CA ARG A 42 -5.63 -12.13 5.73
C ARG A 42 -4.24 -12.73 5.68
N SER A 43 -3.66 -12.82 4.47
CA SER A 43 -2.49 -13.67 4.24
C SER A 43 -1.23 -12.93 3.81
N LYS A 44 -1.32 -11.61 3.53
CA LYS A 44 -0.21 -10.82 3.01
C LYS A 44 0.18 -9.67 3.95
N ARG A 45 -0.16 -9.80 5.21
CA ARG A 45 0.17 -8.88 6.30
C ARG A 45 0.67 -9.70 7.49
N TRP A 46 1.57 -9.13 8.29
CA TRP A 46 2.04 -9.75 9.54
C TRP A 46 0.99 -9.64 10.64
N ASP A 47 1.15 -10.46 11.67
CA ASP A 47 0.07 -10.71 12.63
C ASP A 47 -0.27 -9.50 13.49
N SER A 48 0.72 -8.70 13.85
CA SER A 48 0.55 -7.49 14.67
C SER A 48 0.23 -6.23 13.86
N LEU A 49 0.04 -6.33 12.53
CA LEU A 49 -0.24 -5.13 11.72
C LEU A 49 -1.53 -4.44 12.19
N THR A 50 -1.43 -3.14 12.43
CA THR A 50 -2.56 -2.22 12.58
C THR A 50 -2.61 -1.24 11.42
N LEU A 51 -3.74 -0.62 11.18
CA LEU A 51 -3.81 0.54 10.30
C LEU A 51 -2.90 1.65 10.84
N VAL A 52 -2.36 2.45 9.95
CA VAL A 52 -1.60 3.66 10.29
C VAL A 52 -2.47 4.90 10.35
N ALA A 53 -3.62 4.85 9.71
CA ALA A 53 -4.63 5.89 9.75
C ALA A 53 -5.71 5.54 10.78
N PRO A 54 -6.23 6.53 11.52
CA PRO A 54 -7.30 6.30 12.50
C PRO A 54 -8.56 5.69 11.87
N ASN A 55 -9.36 4.99 12.67
CA ASN A 55 -10.54 4.27 12.23
C ASN A 55 -11.59 5.16 11.53
N TRP A 56 -11.70 6.44 11.90
CA TRP A 56 -12.59 7.39 11.22
C TRP A 56 -12.25 7.60 9.73
N THR A 57 -11.05 7.20 9.28
CA THR A 57 -10.67 7.25 7.86
C THR A 57 -11.23 6.10 7.03
N LEU A 58 -11.86 5.11 7.65
CA LEU A 58 -12.54 4.02 6.94
C LEU A 58 -13.90 4.52 6.44
N ASP A 59 -13.88 5.09 5.25
CA ASP A 59 -15.05 5.68 4.57
C ASP A 59 -15.22 5.05 3.18
N LEU A 60 -15.93 3.93 3.15
CA LEU A 60 -16.30 3.26 1.89
C LEU A 60 -17.68 3.75 1.43
N PRO A 61 -18.01 3.68 0.14
CA PRO A 61 -19.32 4.09 -0.36
C PRO A 61 -20.48 3.47 0.40
N GLY A 62 -21.24 4.30 1.11
CA GLY A 62 -22.36 3.87 1.94
C GLY A 62 -22.00 3.09 3.19
N PHE A 63 -20.73 3.05 3.61
CA PHE A 63 -20.28 2.28 4.76
C PHE A 63 -19.05 2.94 5.42
N ALA A 64 -19.28 3.96 6.21
CA ALA A 64 -18.25 4.57 7.04
C ALA A 64 -18.04 3.77 8.34
N TYR A 65 -16.93 4.02 9.02
CA TYR A 65 -16.71 3.49 10.36
C TYR A 65 -17.76 4.02 11.35
N ASP A 66 -18.39 3.12 12.06
CA ASP A 66 -19.45 3.38 13.05
C ASP A 66 -19.15 2.80 14.44
N GLY A 67 -17.90 2.38 14.66
CA GLY A 67 -17.48 1.77 15.91
C GLY A 67 -17.24 2.77 17.06
N PRO A 68 -16.97 2.26 18.27
CA PRO A 68 -16.84 3.08 19.47
C PRO A 68 -15.51 3.82 19.62
N ASP A 69 -14.52 3.51 18.79
CA ASP A 69 -13.15 4.04 18.89
C ASP A 69 -12.73 4.64 17.54
N PRO A 70 -13.22 5.83 17.17
CA PRO A 70 -12.91 6.45 15.89
C PRO A 70 -11.43 6.85 15.77
N ASP A 71 -10.76 7.21 16.87
CA ASP A 71 -9.37 7.64 16.89
C ASP A 71 -8.38 6.47 17.09
N GLY A 72 -8.86 5.25 17.30
CA GLY A 72 -8.08 4.04 17.38
C GLY A 72 -7.63 3.52 16.01
N PHE A 73 -6.91 2.40 16.02
CA PHE A 73 -6.29 1.82 14.83
C PHE A 73 -6.64 0.34 14.73
N MET A 74 -7.48 -0.02 13.78
CA MET A 74 -7.86 -1.42 13.54
C MET A 74 -6.65 -2.30 13.27
N SER A 75 -6.63 -3.47 13.91
CA SER A 75 -5.80 -4.59 13.52
C SER A 75 -6.19 -5.11 12.12
N LYS A 76 -5.29 -5.85 11.48
CA LYS A 76 -5.60 -6.49 10.18
C LYS A 76 -6.87 -7.34 10.21
N ASP A 77 -7.13 -8.03 11.33
CA ASP A 77 -8.28 -8.93 11.46
C ASP A 77 -9.60 -8.15 11.64
N GLU A 78 -9.55 -6.99 12.31
CA GLU A 78 -10.68 -6.07 12.39
C GLU A 78 -10.97 -5.43 11.04
N VAL A 79 -9.94 -5.07 10.24
CA VAL A 79 -10.12 -4.61 8.85
C VAL A 79 -10.77 -5.68 8.00
N VAL A 80 -10.38 -6.94 8.15
CA VAL A 80 -11.02 -8.06 7.46
C VAL A 80 -12.50 -8.14 7.84
N ALA A 81 -12.83 -8.10 9.14
CA ALA A 81 -14.20 -8.14 9.62
C ALA A 81 -15.02 -6.93 9.15
N PHE A 82 -14.42 -5.73 9.09
CA PHE A 82 -15.05 -4.53 8.55
C PHE A 82 -15.42 -4.70 7.07
N LEU A 83 -14.51 -5.19 6.24
CA LEU A 83 -14.75 -5.42 4.82
C LEU A 83 -15.74 -6.58 4.56
N GLU A 84 -15.78 -7.60 5.42
CA GLU A 84 -16.80 -8.65 5.34
C GLU A 84 -18.20 -8.12 5.67
N ARG A 85 -18.33 -7.26 6.71
CA ARG A 85 -19.60 -6.58 7.00
C ARG A 85 -20.01 -5.65 5.85
N TYR A 86 -19.05 -4.94 5.25
CA TYR A 86 -19.32 -4.12 4.06
C TYR A 86 -19.90 -4.97 2.92
N ALA A 87 -19.26 -6.07 2.54
CA ALA A 87 -19.76 -6.94 1.49
C ALA A 87 -21.15 -7.50 1.80
N ALA A 88 -21.42 -7.85 3.06
CA ALA A 88 -22.71 -8.34 3.51
C ALA A 88 -23.81 -7.26 3.51
N SER A 89 -23.47 -5.99 3.74
CA SER A 89 -24.44 -4.90 3.86
C SER A 89 -25.26 -4.63 2.59
N PHE A 90 -24.77 -5.07 1.43
CA PHE A 90 -25.46 -4.93 0.13
C PHE A 90 -25.54 -6.23 -0.68
N ASP A 91 -25.37 -7.38 -0.04
CA ASP A 91 -25.41 -8.70 -0.66
C ASP A 91 -24.50 -8.78 -1.91
N ALA A 92 -23.24 -8.39 -1.76
CA ALA A 92 -22.26 -8.33 -2.85
C ALA A 92 -22.28 -9.63 -3.70
N PRO A 93 -22.40 -9.56 -5.04
CA PRO A 93 -22.44 -10.74 -5.91
C PRO A 93 -21.05 -11.36 -6.07
N LEU A 94 -20.57 -12.02 -5.02
CA LEU A 94 -19.22 -12.57 -4.91
C LEU A 94 -19.13 -14.01 -5.43
N GLN A 95 -18.08 -14.30 -6.19
CA GLN A 95 -17.66 -15.65 -6.51
C GLN A 95 -16.19 -15.83 -6.13
N THR A 96 -15.97 -16.34 -4.93
CA THR A 96 -14.66 -16.65 -4.38
C THR A 96 -14.11 -17.98 -4.95
N GLY A 97 -12.80 -18.24 -4.74
CA GLY A 97 -12.12 -19.43 -5.26
C GLY A 97 -12.19 -19.51 -6.78
N THR A 98 -12.14 -18.36 -7.47
CA THR A 98 -12.22 -18.28 -8.94
C THR A 98 -11.14 -17.35 -9.46
N ALA A 99 -10.04 -17.95 -9.91
CA ALA A 99 -8.89 -17.20 -10.41
C ALA A 99 -9.07 -16.87 -11.90
N VAL A 100 -9.09 -15.58 -12.23
CA VAL A 100 -8.99 -15.14 -13.62
C VAL A 100 -7.54 -15.35 -14.10
N ARG A 101 -7.39 -16.08 -15.20
CA ARG A 101 -6.11 -16.46 -15.80
C ARG A 101 -5.77 -15.62 -17.03
N ALA A 102 -6.78 -15.11 -17.70
CA ALA A 102 -6.62 -14.21 -18.83
C ALA A 102 -7.84 -13.30 -19.02
N VAL A 103 -7.60 -12.08 -19.47
CA VAL A 103 -8.59 -11.16 -20.04
C VAL A 103 -8.14 -10.81 -21.44
N ALA A 104 -9.00 -11.06 -22.42
CA ALA A 104 -8.74 -10.75 -23.83
C ALA A 104 -9.96 -10.10 -24.49
N ASN A 105 -9.75 -9.41 -25.60
CA ASN A 105 -10.86 -8.91 -26.40
C ASN A 105 -11.74 -10.07 -26.88
N ASP A 106 -13.06 -9.88 -26.88
CA ASP A 106 -13.97 -10.83 -27.51
C ASP A 106 -13.82 -10.76 -29.04
N PRO A 107 -13.48 -11.87 -29.71
CA PRO A 107 -13.39 -11.89 -31.18
C PRO A 107 -14.71 -11.50 -31.88
N ALA A 108 -15.85 -11.63 -31.20
CA ALA A 108 -17.16 -11.19 -31.72
C ALA A 108 -17.35 -9.65 -31.64
N GLY A 109 -16.37 -8.91 -31.09
CA GLY A 109 -16.32 -7.45 -31.13
C GLY A 109 -17.07 -6.71 -30.00
N ASN A 110 -17.70 -7.40 -29.06
CA ASN A 110 -18.61 -6.80 -28.07
C ASN A 110 -18.17 -6.94 -26.61
N GLY A 111 -16.90 -6.73 -26.30
CA GLY A 111 -16.42 -6.79 -24.91
C GLY A 111 -15.20 -7.69 -24.73
N TYR A 112 -15.23 -8.51 -23.68
CA TYR A 112 -14.07 -9.26 -23.21
C TYR A 112 -14.43 -10.71 -22.91
N ILE A 113 -13.45 -11.60 -23.13
CA ILE A 113 -13.46 -12.98 -22.68
C ILE A 113 -12.53 -13.09 -21.47
N LEU A 114 -13.05 -13.61 -20.36
CA LEU A 114 -12.28 -13.89 -19.16
C LEU A 114 -12.17 -15.42 -18.99
N GLU A 115 -10.93 -15.92 -19.09
CA GLU A 115 -10.62 -17.31 -18.79
C GLU A 115 -10.36 -17.45 -17.30
N THR A 116 -11.09 -18.34 -16.63
CA THR A 116 -10.84 -18.68 -15.23
C THR A 116 -10.47 -20.15 -15.07
N ASP A 117 -10.03 -20.52 -13.87
CA ASP A 117 -9.78 -21.94 -13.53
C ASP A 117 -11.05 -22.78 -13.41
N ARG A 118 -12.25 -22.17 -13.47
CA ARG A 118 -13.54 -22.87 -13.35
C ARG A 118 -14.37 -22.82 -14.62
N THR A 119 -14.45 -21.64 -15.26
CA THR A 119 -15.30 -21.41 -16.43
C THR A 119 -14.83 -20.19 -17.20
N THR A 120 -15.39 -19.95 -18.36
CA THR A 120 -15.15 -18.75 -19.16
C THR A 120 -16.33 -17.79 -19.00
N PHE A 121 -16.03 -16.51 -18.79
CA PHE A 121 -17.03 -15.44 -18.81
C PHE A 121 -16.87 -14.61 -20.07
N ARG A 122 -18.00 -14.10 -20.56
CA ARG A 122 -18.06 -13.02 -21.55
C ARG A 122 -18.67 -11.81 -20.88
N ALA A 123 -17.98 -10.68 -20.93
CA ALA A 123 -18.41 -9.44 -20.27
C ALA A 123 -18.36 -8.26 -21.23
N LYS A 124 -19.33 -7.34 -21.13
CA LYS A 124 -19.30 -6.07 -21.84
C LYS A 124 -18.28 -5.10 -21.21
N SER A 125 -18.16 -5.17 -19.90
CA SER A 125 -17.23 -4.35 -19.11
C SER A 125 -16.43 -5.19 -18.11
N VAL A 126 -15.17 -4.84 -17.90
CA VAL A 126 -14.27 -5.48 -16.93
C VAL A 126 -13.60 -4.40 -16.10
N VAL A 127 -13.66 -4.53 -14.78
CA VAL A 127 -12.94 -3.68 -13.83
C VAL A 127 -11.87 -4.52 -13.15
N ILE A 128 -10.62 -4.19 -13.37
CA ILE A 128 -9.47 -4.84 -12.72
C ILE A 128 -9.20 -4.11 -11.40
N ALA A 129 -9.55 -4.76 -10.29
CA ALA A 129 -9.48 -4.24 -8.92
C ALA A 129 -8.58 -5.11 -8.03
N THR A 130 -7.50 -5.67 -8.60
CA THR A 130 -6.58 -6.59 -7.91
C THR A 130 -5.54 -5.90 -7.04
N GLY A 131 -5.54 -4.58 -7.00
CA GLY A 131 -4.57 -3.76 -6.28
C GLY A 131 -3.18 -3.78 -6.93
N GLU A 132 -2.23 -3.10 -6.32
CA GLU A 132 -0.86 -2.95 -6.83
C GLU A 132 0.15 -3.81 -6.07
N TYR A 133 -0.11 -4.15 -4.82
CA TYR A 133 0.80 -4.93 -3.97
C TYR A 133 0.67 -6.43 -4.25
N GLN A 134 1.03 -6.84 -5.49
CA GLN A 134 0.80 -8.22 -5.94
C GLN A 134 2.04 -9.09 -5.80
N LEU A 135 3.22 -8.58 -6.15
CA LEU A 135 4.49 -9.28 -6.05
C LEU A 135 5.51 -8.44 -5.27
N PRO A 136 6.33 -9.04 -4.41
CA PRO A 136 7.41 -8.32 -3.74
C PRO A 136 8.46 -7.85 -4.76
N LYS A 137 9.00 -6.67 -4.53
CA LYS A 137 10.11 -6.12 -5.31
C LYS A 137 11.40 -6.47 -4.57
N VAL A 138 12.01 -7.59 -4.92
CA VAL A 138 13.29 -8.05 -4.36
C VAL A 138 14.41 -7.68 -5.30
N PRO A 139 15.53 -7.09 -4.83
CA PRO A 139 16.68 -6.76 -5.67
C PRO A 139 17.27 -8.01 -6.36
N LEU A 140 17.71 -7.89 -7.60
CA LEU A 140 18.30 -9.02 -8.33
C LEU A 140 19.57 -9.55 -7.64
N SER A 141 20.32 -8.69 -6.94
CA SER A 141 21.49 -9.08 -6.16
C SER A 141 21.17 -10.04 -5.01
N SER A 142 19.90 -10.14 -4.59
CA SER A 142 19.46 -11.13 -3.58
C SER A 142 19.78 -12.58 -3.96
N ALA A 143 19.88 -12.87 -5.25
CA ALA A 143 20.27 -14.18 -5.76
C ALA A 143 21.73 -14.57 -5.42
N ASN A 144 22.57 -13.57 -5.10
CA ASN A 144 23.98 -13.80 -4.69
C ASN A 144 24.11 -14.12 -3.21
N LEU A 145 23.01 -13.98 -2.41
CA LEU A 145 23.08 -14.22 -0.97
C LEU A 145 23.35 -15.71 -0.68
N SER A 146 24.25 -15.94 0.28
CA SER A 146 24.55 -17.31 0.75
C SER A 146 23.29 -18.02 1.22
N PRO A 147 23.09 -19.31 0.88
CA PRO A 147 21.94 -20.11 1.35
C PRO A 147 21.95 -20.34 2.87
N ARG A 148 23.00 -19.95 3.57
CA ARG A 148 23.08 -19.97 5.05
C ARG A 148 22.23 -18.87 5.69
N VAL A 149 21.88 -17.81 4.94
CA VAL A 149 21.08 -16.69 5.38
C VAL A 149 19.69 -16.79 4.74
N ALA A 150 18.66 -16.90 5.56
CA ALA A 150 17.28 -16.97 5.06
C ALA A 150 16.84 -15.64 4.44
N GLN A 151 15.96 -15.70 3.47
CA GLN A 151 15.39 -14.53 2.82
C GLN A 151 13.86 -14.55 2.97
N VAL A 152 13.28 -13.44 3.39
CA VAL A 152 11.84 -13.29 3.57
C VAL A 152 11.42 -11.96 2.96
N ALA A 153 10.45 -11.92 2.07
CA ALA A 153 9.84 -10.65 1.67
C ALA A 153 8.92 -10.15 2.81
N ALA A 154 8.82 -8.83 3.01
CA ALA A 154 7.88 -8.26 3.98
C ALA A 154 6.45 -8.75 3.78
N PHE A 155 6.09 -9.07 2.54
CA PHE A 155 4.84 -9.69 2.13
C PHE A 155 4.59 -11.10 2.75
N ASP A 156 5.66 -11.83 3.06
CA ASP A 156 5.62 -13.18 3.63
C ASP A 156 6.01 -13.23 5.11
N TYR A 157 6.47 -12.12 5.66
CA TYR A 157 6.71 -11.98 7.10
C TYR A 157 5.40 -12.10 7.89
N ARG A 158 5.43 -12.80 9.04
CA ARG A 158 4.26 -13.01 9.90
C ARG A 158 4.47 -12.51 11.31
N HIS A 159 5.45 -13.00 11.99
CA HIS A 159 5.82 -12.63 13.36
C HIS A 159 7.28 -13.03 13.65
N PRO A 160 7.93 -12.46 14.69
CA PRO A 160 9.34 -12.71 15.00
C PRO A 160 9.70 -14.19 15.19
N ASP A 161 8.81 -14.99 15.80
CA ASP A 161 9.06 -16.40 16.10
C ASP A 161 8.97 -17.32 14.88
N ALA A 162 8.41 -16.84 13.77
CA ALA A 162 8.40 -17.58 12.51
C ALA A 162 9.75 -17.54 11.78
N LEU A 163 10.68 -16.70 12.23
CA LEU A 163 11.99 -16.53 11.64
C LEU A 163 13.05 -17.41 12.31
N PRO A 164 14.10 -17.84 11.58
CA PRO A 164 15.28 -18.47 12.19
C PRO A 164 15.86 -17.61 13.31
N SER A 165 16.39 -18.24 14.35
CA SER A 165 17.06 -17.55 15.47
C SER A 165 18.30 -16.81 14.99
N GLY A 166 18.58 -15.62 15.56
CA GLY A 166 19.73 -14.78 15.22
C GLY A 166 19.32 -13.32 14.97
N ALA A 167 20.25 -12.48 14.57
CA ALA A 167 19.98 -11.11 14.17
C ALA A 167 19.25 -11.05 12.84
N VAL A 168 18.63 -9.92 12.54
CA VAL A 168 17.85 -9.69 11.31
C VAL A 168 18.34 -8.44 10.61
N LEU A 169 18.58 -8.52 9.31
CA LEU A 169 18.74 -7.35 8.43
C LEU A 169 17.42 -7.06 7.73
N VAL A 170 16.84 -5.91 8.01
CA VAL A 170 15.68 -5.39 7.26
C VAL A 170 16.20 -4.42 6.20
N VAL A 171 15.84 -4.65 4.94
CA VAL A 171 16.25 -3.79 3.81
C VAL A 171 15.07 -2.94 3.36
N GLY A 172 15.19 -1.63 3.56
CA GLY A 172 14.18 -0.62 3.25
C GLY A 172 13.51 -0.05 4.51
N SER A 173 13.57 1.27 4.66
CA SER A 173 13.06 2.04 5.80
C SER A 173 11.75 2.77 5.48
N GLY A 174 10.94 2.24 4.57
CA GLY A 174 9.55 2.66 4.41
C GLY A 174 8.70 2.20 5.61
N GLU A 175 7.42 2.54 5.61
CA GLU A 175 6.45 2.20 6.65
C GLU A 175 6.57 0.74 7.13
N SER A 176 6.45 -0.23 6.21
CA SER A 176 6.55 -1.66 6.57
C SER A 176 7.91 -2.05 7.15
N GLY A 177 9.01 -1.50 6.62
CA GLY A 177 10.35 -1.83 7.11
C GLY A 177 10.57 -1.33 8.53
N CYS A 178 10.16 -0.10 8.84
CA CYS A 178 10.26 0.46 10.18
C CYS A 178 9.37 -0.27 11.19
N GLN A 179 8.13 -0.61 10.83
CA GLN A 179 7.22 -1.34 11.70
C GLN A 179 7.73 -2.77 11.99
N ILE A 180 8.24 -3.48 10.99
CA ILE A 180 8.83 -4.81 11.16
C ILE A 180 10.11 -4.72 12.01
N ALA A 181 10.96 -3.72 11.78
CA ALA A 181 12.17 -3.51 12.57
C ALA A 181 11.84 -3.25 14.05
N GLN A 182 10.81 -2.44 14.33
CA GLN A 182 10.33 -2.20 15.68
C GLN A 182 9.82 -3.49 16.33
N GLU A 183 8.95 -4.25 15.65
CA GLU A 183 8.40 -5.50 16.18
C GLU A 183 9.50 -6.53 16.51
N LEU A 184 10.47 -6.69 15.63
CA LEU A 184 11.62 -7.59 15.85
C LEU A 184 12.46 -7.15 17.06
N ARG A 185 12.72 -5.85 17.19
CA ARG A 185 13.43 -5.28 18.33
C ARG A 185 12.66 -5.51 19.65
N ASP A 186 11.35 -5.30 19.64
CA ASP A 186 10.47 -5.53 20.80
C ASP A 186 10.44 -7.02 21.23
N ALA A 187 10.59 -7.92 20.25
CA ALA A 187 10.77 -9.34 20.50
C ALA A 187 12.20 -9.73 20.95
N GLY A 188 13.07 -8.75 21.20
CA GLY A 188 14.45 -8.98 21.70
C GLY A 188 15.45 -9.41 20.64
N ARG A 189 15.15 -9.23 19.33
CA ARG A 189 16.08 -9.54 18.25
C ARG A 189 17.08 -8.37 18.06
N ALA A 190 18.30 -8.67 17.74
CA ALA A 190 19.23 -7.68 17.20
C ALA A 190 18.80 -7.36 15.76
N VAL A 191 18.58 -6.07 15.46
CA VAL A 191 18.04 -5.60 14.19
C VAL A 191 18.97 -4.61 13.53
N TYR A 192 19.25 -4.82 12.26
CA TYR A 192 19.94 -3.93 11.35
C TYR A 192 18.93 -3.43 10.31
N LEU A 193 18.89 -2.13 10.03
CA LEU A 193 17.96 -1.51 9.09
C LEU A 193 18.73 -0.74 8.02
N SER A 194 18.68 -1.23 6.77
CA SER A 194 19.19 -0.49 5.63
C SER A 194 18.17 0.57 5.21
N THR A 195 18.59 1.83 5.25
CA THR A 195 17.72 2.99 5.08
C THR A 195 17.61 3.49 3.65
N GLY A 196 16.63 4.32 3.40
CA GLY A 196 16.41 5.12 2.21
C GLY A 196 15.80 6.47 2.62
N THR A 197 15.39 7.27 1.65
CA THR A 197 14.93 8.66 1.84
C THR A 197 13.43 8.76 2.20
N THR A 198 12.85 7.79 2.88
CA THR A 198 11.44 7.83 3.31
C THR A 198 11.28 8.79 4.49
N GLY A 199 10.36 9.74 4.37
CA GLY A 199 10.02 10.68 5.45
C GLY A 199 9.19 10.07 6.56
N TRP A 200 9.01 10.82 7.64
CA TRP A 200 8.09 10.50 8.73
C TRP A 200 7.16 11.68 8.99
N ILE A 201 6.06 11.46 9.70
CA ILE A 201 5.19 12.50 10.24
C ILE A 201 4.95 12.23 11.71
N PRO A 202 4.81 13.27 12.55
CA PRO A 202 4.41 13.11 13.94
C PRO A 202 3.06 12.38 14.03
N ARG A 203 2.94 11.46 14.98
CA ARG A 203 1.63 10.82 15.24
C ARG A 203 0.62 11.85 15.69
N GLU A 204 1.01 12.76 16.52
CA GLU A 204 0.21 13.90 16.97
C GLU A 204 1.00 15.19 16.79
N TYR A 205 0.36 16.22 16.29
CA TYR A 205 0.89 17.58 16.21
C TYR A 205 -0.26 18.58 16.36
N ARG A 206 -0.04 19.63 17.17
CA ARG A 206 -1.09 20.63 17.43
C ARG A 206 -2.40 19.98 17.92
N ALA A 207 -2.31 18.96 18.81
CA ALA A 207 -3.40 18.19 19.39
C ALA A 207 -4.31 17.48 18.38
N LYS A 208 -3.81 17.15 17.19
CA LYS A 208 -4.50 16.35 16.19
C LYS A 208 -3.57 15.31 15.60
N ASP A 209 -4.16 14.21 15.18
CA ASP A 209 -3.45 13.15 14.47
C ASP A 209 -2.79 13.67 13.18
N GLY A 210 -1.59 13.15 12.86
CA GLY A 210 -0.88 13.54 11.64
C GLY A 210 -1.68 13.29 10.36
N VAL A 211 -2.49 12.23 10.32
CA VAL A 211 -3.37 11.94 9.16
C VAL A 211 -4.49 12.97 9.05
N TYR A 212 -5.02 13.46 10.18
CA TYR A 212 -5.98 14.56 10.15
C TYR A 212 -5.37 15.79 9.45
N TRP A 213 -4.17 16.19 9.86
CA TRP A 213 -3.49 17.33 9.24
C TRP A 213 -3.13 17.07 7.77
N ALA A 214 -2.70 15.85 7.42
CA ALA A 214 -2.41 15.50 6.03
C ALA A 214 -3.64 15.66 5.10
N ILE A 215 -4.85 15.44 5.64
CA ILE A 215 -6.10 15.69 4.91
C ILE A 215 -6.35 17.21 4.82
N GLU A 216 -6.27 17.92 5.94
CA GLU A 216 -6.57 19.36 6.00
C GLU A 216 -5.64 20.21 5.10
N VAL A 217 -4.34 19.89 5.09
CA VAL A 217 -3.37 20.56 4.21
C VAL A 217 -3.40 20.06 2.76
N GLY A 218 -4.35 19.16 2.42
CA GLY A 218 -4.63 18.74 1.06
C GLY A 218 -3.65 17.72 0.46
N VAL A 219 -2.82 17.06 1.25
CA VAL A 219 -1.87 16.03 0.77
C VAL A 219 -2.61 14.91 0.05
N PHE A 220 -3.71 14.42 0.61
CA PHE A 220 -4.49 13.31 0.06
C PHE A 220 -5.25 13.67 -1.23
N ASP A 221 -5.54 14.96 -1.45
CA ASP A 221 -6.27 15.47 -2.62
C ASP A 221 -5.35 15.92 -3.77
N GLN A 222 -4.03 15.84 -3.60
CA GLN A 222 -3.10 16.06 -4.70
C GLN A 222 -3.41 15.11 -5.85
N THR A 223 -3.48 15.65 -7.08
CA THR A 223 -3.78 14.88 -8.29
C THR A 223 -2.50 14.46 -9.01
N VAL A 224 -2.58 13.40 -9.79
CA VAL A 224 -1.45 12.91 -10.59
C VAL A 224 -0.87 13.99 -11.52
N ASP A 225 -1.69 14.90 -12.01
CA ASP A 225 -1.28 15.99 -12.91
C ASP A 225 -0.39 17.04 -12.23
N THR A 226 -0.43 17.11 -10.91
CA THR A 226 0.41 18.02 -10.11
C THR A 226 1.77 17.45 -9.78
N GLN A 227 2.00 16.18 -10.10
CA GLN A 227 3.23 15.49 -9.78
C GLN A 227 4.29 15.71 -10.88
N PRO A 228 5.60 15.61 -10.54
CA PRO A 228 6.66 15.62 -11.53
C PRO A 228 6.43 14.58 -12.63
N PRO A 229 6.95 14.82 -13.86
CA PRO A 229 6.84 13.86 -14.95
C PRO A 229 7.33 12.48 -14.56
N GLY A 230 6.57 11.46 -14.90
CA GLY A 230 6.77 10.07 -14.52
C GLY A 230 5.62 9.56 -13.68
N ARG A 231 5.69 8.28 -13.31
CA ARG A 231 4.67 7.71 -12.45
C ARG A 231 4.95 8.07 -10.99
N PRO A 232 4.04 8.79 -10.32
CA PRO A 232 4.18 9.01 -8.90
C PRO A 232 4.11 7.67 -8.17
N LYS A 233 4.89 7.53 -7.10
CA LYS A 233 4.84 6.37 -6.22
C LYS A 233 4.20 6.80 -4.91
N TYR A 234 3.27 5.99 -4.42
CA TYR A 234 2.87 6.11 -3.04
C TYR A 234 3.98 5.55 -2.16
N VAL A 235 4.55 6.39 -1.34
CA VAL A 235 5.45 6.01 -0.25
C VAL A 235 4.86 6.64 0.99
N GLY A 236 4.15 5.84 1.80
CA GLY A 236 3.63 6.30 3.08
C GLY A 236 4.78 6.75 3.97
N PRO A 237 4.62 7.85 4.73
CA PRO A 237 5.60 8.27 5.71
C PRO A 237 5.72 7.20 6.79
N GLN A 238 6.89 7.14 7.43
CA GLN A 238 7.10 6.28 8.59
C GLN A 238 6.08 6.64 9.66
N SER A 239 5.24 5.70 10.04
CA SER A 239 4.19 5.86 11.04
C SER A 239 3.68 4.49 11.50
N THR A 240 2.96 4.44 12.60
CA THR A 240 2.36 3.22 13.14
C THR A 240 1.09 3.52 13.92
N GLY A 241 0.09 2.65 13.85
CA GLY A 241 -1.07 2.65 14.73
C GLY A 241 -0.95 1.63 15.87
N ARG A 242 0.16 0.90 15.94
CA ARG A 242 0.40 -0.07 17.00
C ARG A 242 0.40 0.60 18.36
N ASP A 243 -0.12 -0.08 19.38
CA ASP A 243 -0.19 0.40 20.77
C ASP A 243 -0.89 1.77 20.92
N GLY A 244 -1.89 2.04 20.08
CA GLY A 244 -2.65 3.29 20.08
C GLY A 244 -2.01 4.40 19.23
N GLY A 245 -0.96 4.08 18.48
CA GLY A 245 -0.22 5.02 17.64
C GLY A 245 0.86 5.80 18.41
N HIS A 246 2.03 5.91 17.83
CA HIS A 246 3.15 6.68 18.37
C HIS A 246 4.10 7.09 17.24
N ASP A 247 5.04 7.97 17.53
CA ASP A 247 6.06 8.36 16.57
C ASP A 247 6.96 7.17 16.24
N LEU A 248 7.00 6.82 14.98
CA LEU A 248 7.90 5.82 14.43
C LEU A 248 8.75 6.47 13.36
N ASN A 249 10.04 6.59 13.62
CA ASN A 249 11.01 7.19 12.72
C ASN A 249 12.40 6.59 12.95
N LEU A 250 13.40 7.00 12.17
CA LEU A 250 14.77 6.48 12.29
C LEU A 250 15.39 6.79 13.65
N HIS A 251 15.04 7.93 14.27
CA HIS A 251 15.55 8.31 15.57
C HIS A 251 15.01 7.42 16.69
N THR A 252 13.69 7.17 16.70
CA THR A 252 13.09 6.30 17.71
C THR A 252 13.62 4.88 17.59
N LEU A 253 13.78 4.36 16.36
CA LEU A 253 14.40 3.05 16.12
C LEU A 253 15.86 2.97 16.58
N ALA A 254 16.67 4.01 16.28
CA ALA A 254 18.06 4.06 16.72
C ALA A 254 18.16 4.14 18.26
N ARG A 255 17.36 5.03 18.89
CA ARG A 255 17.28 5.15 20.36
C ARG A 255 17.00 3.80 21.00
N ASP A 256 16.11 3.03 20.40
CA ASP A 256 15.66 1.75 20.88
C ASP A 256 16.59 0.58 20.50
N GLY A 257 17.73 0.86 19.86
CA GLY A 257 18.83 -0.08 19.63
C GLY A 257 18.83 -0.76 18.26
N VAL A 258 18.02 -0.31 17.31
CA VAL A 258 18.15 -0.73 15.90
C VAL A 258 19.40 -0.09 15.30
N VAL A 259 20.27 -0.89 14.67
CA VAL A 259 21.46 -0.40 13.98
C VAL A 259 21.07 0.09 12.59
N LEU A 260 21.23 1.39 12.35
CA LEU A 260 20.93 2.01 11.07
C LEU A 260 22.12 1.90 10.11
N LEU A 261 21.84 1.61 8.86
CA LEU A 261 22.79 1.45 7.77
C LEU A 261 22.37 2.32 6.58
N GLY A 262 23.32 2.67 5.74
CA GLY A 262 23.03 3.29 4.45
C GLY A 262 22.24 2.37 3.54
N ARG A 263 21.99 2.83 2.32
CA ARG A 263 21.28 2.06 1.31
C ARG A 263 22.09 0.84 0.88
N LEU A 264 21.45 -0.32 0.76
CA LEU A 264 22.05 -1.54 0.21
C LEU A 264 22.57 -1.29 -1.20
N GLU A 265 23.84 -1.59 -1.44
CA GLU A 265 24.50 -1.48 -2.75
C GLU A 265 24.83 -2.83 -3.37
N GLY A 266 25.38 -3.75 -2.60
CA GLY A 266 25.85 -5.03 -3.12
C GLY A 266 25.68 -6.20 -2.16
N ILE A 267 25.68 -7.38 -2.75
CA ILE A 267 25.67 -8.68 -2.03
C ILE A 267 26.67 -9.60 -2.74
N ASP A 268 27.61 -10.13 -1.96
CA ASP A 268 28.54 -11.17 -2.39
C ASP A 268 28.61 -12.26 -1.31
N ALA A 269 27.88 -13.33 -1.53
CA ALA A 269 27.72 -14.46 -0.61
C ALA A 269 27.26 -14.02 0.80
N GLU A 270 28.16 -13.94 1.77
CA GLU A 270 27.87 -13.56 3.15
C GLU A 270 28.18 -12.07 3.42
N THR A 271 28.79 -11.40 2.47
CA THR A 271 29.15 -9.98 2.56
C THR A 271 28.09 -9.10 1.92
N VAL A 272 27.66 -8.08 2.64
CA VAL A 272 26.70 -7.06 2.17
C VAL A 272 27.33 -5.70 2.30
N THR A 273 27.24 -4.89 1.24
CA THR A 273 27.79 -3.54 1.21
C THR A 273 26.69 -2.48 1.18
N PHE A 274 26.98 -1.34 1.81
CA PHE A 274 26.07 -0.22 1.96
C PHE A 274 26.69 1.08 1.49
N ALA A 275 25.87 1.97 0.96
CA ALA A 275 26.26 3.32 0.61
C ALA A 275 26.62 4.14 1.86
N SER A 276 27.48 5.13 1.70
CA SER A 276 27.83 6.10 2.76
C SER A 276 26.81 7.25 2.83
N ASP A 277 25.50 6.92 2.70
CA ASP A 277 24.39 7.88 2.58
C ASP A 277 23.45 7.90 3.79
N LEU A 278 23.84 7.27 4.92
CA LEU A 278 22.99 7.19 6.11
C LEU A 278 22.58 8.57 6.64
N HIS A 279 23.53 9.49 6.78
CA HIS A 279 23.25 10.85 7.28
C HIS A 279 22.33 11.62 6.32
N GLU A 280 22.49 11.44 5.04
CA GLU A 280 21.63 12.04 4.00
C GLU A 280 20.21 11.47 4.08
N ASN A 281 20.07 10.14 4.29
CA ASN A 281 18.77 9.50 4.44
C ASN A 281 18.05 9.97 5.71
N ILE A 282 18.74 10.13 6.83
CA ILE A 282 18.18 10.69 8.07
C ILE A 282 17.75 12.14 7.83
N GLY A 283 18.62 12.97 7.23
CA GLY A 283 18.34 14.36 6.93
C GLY A 283 17.10 14.53 6.03
N ALA A 284 16.99 13.75 4.97
CA ALA A 284 15.83 13.78 4.09
C ALA A 284 14.52 13.37 4.81
N SER A 285 14.62 12.44 5.76
CA SER A 285 13.49 12.02 6.60
C SER A 285 13.03 13.15 7.52
N ASP A 286 13.97 13.88 8.13
CA ASP A 286 13.69 15.01 9.02
C ASP A 286 13.16 16.24 8.25
N GLU A 287 13.74 16.52 7.09
CA GLU A 287 13.26 17.61 6.21
C GLU A 287 11.78 17.39 5.79
N PHE A 288 11.41 16.14 5.53
CA PHE A 288 10.02 15.81 5.24
C PHE A 288 9.09 16.13 6.42
N ALA A 289 9.46 15.72 7.63
CA ALA A 289 8.69 16.00 8.85
C ALA A 289 8.60 17.50 9.14
N LEU A 290 9.72 18.22 9.00
CA LEU A 290 9.76 19.67 9.16
C LEU A 290 8.84 20.37 8.14
N GLY A 291 8.90 19.98 6.88
CA GLY A 291 8.05 20.52 5.82
C GLY A 291 6.56 20.26 6.08
N PHE A 292 6.23 19.06 6.56
CA PHE A 292 4.87 18.71 6.95
C PHE A 292 4.36 19.58 8.10
N CYS A 293 5.10 19.69 9.21
CA CYS A 293 4.70 20.51 10.34
C CYS A 293 4.59 22.00 9.97
N THR A 294 5.50 22.51 9.13
CA THR A 294 5.44 23.87 8.62
C THR A 294 4.17 24.12 7.82
N ALA A 295 3.79 23.19 6.93
CA ALA A 295 2.55 23.31 6.16
C ALA A 295 1.30 23.28 7.07
N VAL A 296 1.34 22.51 8.16
CA VAL A 296 0.29 22.50 9.18
C VAL A 296 0.18 23.85 9.87
N ASP A 297 1.31 24.44 10.31
CA ASP A 297 1.34 25.74 10.96
C ASP A 297 0.80 26.85 10.04
N GLU A 298 1.23 26.86 8.78
CA GLU A 298 0.73 27.80 7.76
C GLU A 298 -0.77 27.63 7.51
N TYR A 299 -1.27 26.41 7.49
CA TYR A 299 -2.70 26.12 7.34
C TYR A 299 -3.52 26.62 8.54
N ILE A 300 -3.04 26.40 9.77
CA ILE A 300 -3.66 26.87 11.01
C ILE A 300 -3.75 28.40 11.00
N GLU A 301 -2.64 29.08 10.67
CA GLU A 301 -2.59 30.54 10.59
C GLU A 301 -3.52 31.09 9.52
N ALA A 302 -3.46 30.53 8.30
CA ALA A 302 -4.27 30.98 7.17
C ALA A 302 -5.78 30.84 7.38
N ASN A 303 -6.20 29.82 8.16
CA ASN A 303 -7.60 29.56 8.45
C ASN A 303 -8.07 30.09 9.83
N GLY A 304 -7.18 30.71 10.60
CA GLY A 304 -7.50 31.26 11.93
C GLY A 304 -7.97 30.19 12.92
N LEU A 305 -7.41 28.98 12.83
CA LEU A 305 -7.80 27.87 13.69
C LEU A 305 -7.24 28.04 15.11
N ASP A 306 -8.03 27.69 16.11
CA ASP A 306 -7.60 27.62 17.50
C ASP A 306 -6.93 26.25 17.75
N ALA A 307 -5.61 26.23 17.70
CA ALA A 307 -4.80 25.04 17.95
C ALA A 307 -3.69 25.36 18.97
N PRO A 308 -3.33 24.43 19.87
CA PRO A 308 -2.28 24.66 20.84
C PRO A 308 -0.95 24.96 20.14
N VAL A 309 -0.16 25.85 20.72
CA VAL A 309 1.21 26.10 20.24
C VAL A 309 2.10 24.95 20.66
N GLU A 310 2.78 24.35 19.69
CA GLU A 310 3.66 23.21 19.90
C GLU A 310 4.95 23.42 19.08
N GLU A 311 6.10 23.03 19.65
CA GLU A 311 7.35 23.04 18.91
C GLU A 311 7.38 21.86 17.93
N ILE A 312 7.93 22.09 16.74
CA ILE A 312 8.13 21.02 15.76
C ILE A 312 9.07 19.98 16.37
N PRO A 313 8.67 18.70 16.43
CA PRO A 313 9.50 17.65 17.01
C PRO A 313 10.87 17.57 16.33
N ARG A 314 11.92 17.54 17.14
CA ARG A 314 13.30 17.40 16.69
C ARG A 314 13.98 16.29 17.47
N TYR A 315 14.64 15.41 16.76
CA TYR A 315 15.34 14.28 17.31
C TYR A 315 16.80 14.30 16.87
N SER A 316 17.69 13.75 17.69
CA SER A 316 19.12 13.62 17.38
C SER A 316 19.63 12.18 17.49
N ASP A 317 18.82 11.29 18.07
CA ASP A 317 19.24 9.92 18.42
C ASP A 317 19.88 9.15 17.25
N ALA A 318 19.35 9.26 16.04
CA ALA A 318 19.90 8.58 14.89
C ALA A 318 21.29 9.12 14.50
N TYR A 319 21.49 10.44 14.62
CA TYR A 319 22.80 11.06 14.36
C TYR A 319 23.81 10.72 15.45
N GLU A 320 23.42 10.71 16.71
CA GLU A 320 24.27 10.40 17.84
C GLU A 320 24.73 8.94 17.86
N ARG A 321 23.84 8.03 17.40
CA ARG A 321 24.10 6.58 17.35
C ARG A 321 24.72 6.12 16.04
N SER A 322 24.56 6.87 14.95
CA SER A 322 25.32 6.64 13.73
C SER A 322 26.76 7.07 14.01
N SER A 323 27.66 6.11 14.14
CA SER A 323 29.09 6.38 14.42
C SER A 323 29.70 7.30 13.37
N ALA A 324 30.76 8.04 13.76
CA ALA A 324 31.56 8.82 12.81
C ALA A 324 32.15 7.95 11.67
N ASP A 325 32.30 6.65 11.93
CA ASP A 325 32.67 5.65 10.92
C ASP A 325 31.42 4.84 10.54
N PRO A 326 30.79 5.11 9.38
CA PRO A 326 29.63 4.38 8.92
C PRO A 326 29.98 2.92 8.62
N ILE A 327 29.06 2.02 8.95
CA ILE A 327 29.17 0.61 8.57
C ILE A 327 28.88 0.50 7.07
N LEU A 328 29.93 0.31 6.26
CA LEU A 328 29.81 0.19 4.82
C LEU A 328 29.79 -1.26 4.35
N GLU A 329 30.16 -2.20 5.23
CA GLU A 329 30.19 -3.63 4.92
C GLU A 329 29.83 -4.45 6.16
N LEU A 330 29.07 -5.50 5.98
CA LEU A 330 28.75 -6.49 7.00
C LEU A 330 28.97 -7.90 6.45
N ASP A 331 29.70 -8.70 7.22
CA ASP A 331 29.64 -10.16 7.10
C ASP A 331 28.43 -10.63 7.93
N LEU A 332 27.40 -11.11 7.24
CA LEU A 332 26.14 -11.49 7.85
C LEU A 332 26.31 -12.64 8.84
N VAL A 333 27.16 -13.64 8.50
CA VAL A 333 27.38 -14.80 9.38
C VAL A 333 28.20 -14.44 10.59
N ALA A 334 29.29 -13.69 10.42
CA ALA A 334 30.10 -13.21 11.53
C ALA A 334 29.32 -12.29 12.47
N THR A 335 28.39 -11.51 11.94
CA THR A 335 27.49 -10.62 12.71
C THR A 335 26.31 -11.38 13.34
N GLY A 336 26.12 -12.66 13.00
CA GLY A 336 25.01 -13.49 13.49
C GLY A 336 23.67 -13.20 12.83
N ILE A 337 23.66 -12.53 11.69
CA ILE A 337 22.44 -12.25 10.92
C ILE A 337 22.01 -13.55 10.22
N ALA A 338 20.85 -14.07 10.66
CA ALA A 338 20.29 -15.32 10.14
C ALA A 338 19.26 -15.08 9.02
N VAL A 339 18.72 -13.86 8.93
CA VAL A 339 17.61 -13.54 8.03
C VAL A 339 17.78 -12.14 7.43
N VAL A 340 17.49 -12.02 6.13
CA VAL A 340 17.28 -10.75 5.45
C VAL A 340 15.79 -10.62 5.13
N ILE A 341 15.18 -9.50 5.57
CA ILE A 341 13.79 -9.16 5.23
C ILE A 341 13.79 -8.07 4.16
N TRP A 342 13.19 -8.38 3.02
CA TRP A 342 13.06 -7.44 1.90
C TRP A 342 11.80 -6.59 2.05
N ALA A 343 11.95 -5.38 2.59
CA ALA A 343 10.91 -4.36 2.72
C ALA A 343 11.04 -3.29 1.61
N THR A 344 11.42 -3.71 0.41
CA THR A 344 11.81 -2.88 -0.73
C THR A 344 10.64 -2.54 -1.67
N GLY A 345 9.41 -2.74 -1.18
CA GLY A 345 8.17 -2.40 -1.88
C GLY A 345 7.64 -3.53 -2.76
N TYR A 346 6.69 -3.16 -3.63
CA TYR A 346 5.89 -4.11 -4.42
C TYR A 346 5.84 -3.69 -5.88
N ARG A 347 5.41 -4.60 -6.73
CA ARG A 347 5.08 -4.35 -8.13
C ARG A 347 3.79 -5.08 -8.51
N PRO A 348 3.01 -4.53 -9.45
CA PRO A 348 1.85 -5.22 -9.97
C PRO A 348 2.24 -6.41 -10.85
N ASP A 349 1.28 -7.30 -11.04
CA ASP A 349 1.35 -8.38 -12.02
C ASP A 349 0.05 -8.36 -12.85
N PHE A 350 0.13 -7.73 -14.01
CA PHE A 350 -0.96 -7.66 -14.99
C PHE A 350 -0.67 -8.45 -16.27
N GLY A 351 0.34 -9.31 -16.29
CA GLY A 351 0.73 -10.11 -17.46
C GLY A 351 -0.36 -11.05 -17.98
N TRP A 352 -1.41 -11.31 -17.19
CA TRP A 352 -2.59 -12.05 -17.59
C TRP A 352 -3.62 -11.22 -18.37
N VAL A 353 -3.45 -9.89 -18.45
CA VAL A 353 -4.27 -8.98 -19.29
C VAL A 353 -3.70 -8.98 -20.71
N ARG A 354 -4.32 -9.74 -21.60
CA ARG A 354 -3.90 -9.93 -23.01
C ARG A 354 -4.39 -8.82 -23.95
N VAL A 355 -4.85 -7.70 -23.37
CA VAL A 355 -5.21 -6.48 -24.09
C VAL A 355 -3.99 -5.55 -24.03
N PRO A 356 -3.58 -4.89 -25.13
CA PRO A 356 -2.38 -4.04 -25.13
C PRO A 356 -2.65 -2.69 -24.42
N VAL A 357 -2.82 -2.76 -23.10
CA VAL A 357 -3.22 -1.67 -22.22
C VAL A 357 -2.13 -1.33 -21.22
N LEU A 358 -1.02 -2.07 -21.22
CA LEU A 358 0.11 -1.86 -20.31
C LEU A 358 1.23 -1.11 -21.02
N ASP A 359 1.98 -0.33 -20.24
CA ASP A 359 3.25 0.29 -20.68
C ASP A 359 4.42 -0.72 -20.63
N ASP A 360 5.62 -0.26 -21.01
CA ASP A 360 6.84 -1.07 -21.03
C ASP A 360 7.29 -1.55 -19.62
N LEU A 361 6.77 -0.95 -18.56
CA LEU A 361 7.01 -1.32 -17.17
C LEU A 361 5.92 -2.26 -16.61
N GLY A 362 4.91 -2.59 -17.43
CA GLY A 362 3.81 -3.47 -17.04
C GLY A 362 2.69 -2.77 -16.25
N TYR A 363 2.63 -1.44 -16.30
CA TYR A 363 1.56 -0.65 -15.68
C TYR A 363 0.45 -0.30 -16.67
N PRO A 364 -0.81 -0.22 -16.22
CA PRO A 364 -1.92 0.14 -17.09
C PRO A 364 -1.83 1.60 -17.55
N ILE A 365 -2.07 1.82 -18.84
CA ILE A 365 -2.21 3.14 -19.45
C ILE A 365 -3.68 3.54 -19.34
N HIS A 366 -3.96 4.56 -18.55
CA HIS A 366 -5.33 4.99 -18.26
C HIS A 366 -5.41 6.50 -17.94
N ASP A 367 -6.61 7.02 -18.01
CA ASP A 367 -7.00 8.29 -17.41
C ASP A 367 -8.04 8.02 -16.32
N ARG A 368 -7.69 8.26 -15.06
CA ARG A 368 -8.50 7.97 -13.87
C ARG A 368 -9.17 6.57 -13.92
N GLY A 369 -8.37 5.55 -14.24
CA GLY A 369 -8.83 4.16 -14.35
C GLY A 369 -9.54 3.78 -15.64
N VAL A 370 -9.94 4.73 -16.48
CA VAL A 370 -10.54 4.47 -17.79
C VAL A 370 -9.42 4.24 -18.80
N THR A 371 -9.44 3.11 -19.51
CA THR A 371 -8.46 2.81 -20.55
C THR A 371 -8.96 3.25 -21.94
N ARG A 372 -8.04 3.30 -22.90
CA ARG A 372 -8.44 3.50 -24.31
C ARG A 372 -9.29 2.36 -24.91
N TRP A 373 -9.35 1.23 -24.23
CA TRP A 373 -10.13 0.08 -24.64
C TRP A 373 -11.53 0.15 -24.00
N PRO A 374 -12.59 0.39 -24.81
CA PRO A 374 -13.91 0.65 -24.28
C PRO A 374 -14.44 -0.52 -23.43
N GLY A 375 -14.72 -0.26 -22.17
CA GLY A 375 -15.22 -1.24 -21.20
C GLY A 375 -14.14 -1.94 -20.40
N LEU A 376 -12.85 -1.55 -20.51
CA LEU A 376 -11.79 -2.05 -19.63
C LEU A 376 -11.32 -0.94 -18.71
N TYR A 377 -11.35 -1.22 -17.41
CA TYR A 377 -11.09 -0.26 -16.35
C TYR A 377 -10.12 -0.83 -15.32
N PHE A 378 -9.41 0.06 -14.63
CA PHE A 378 -8.58 -0.27 -13.47
C PHE A 378 -9.04 0.53 -12.25
N LEU A 379 -8.99 -0.09 -11.06
CA LEU A 379 -9.36 0.53 -9.79
C LEU A 379 -8.44 0.05 -8.66
N GLY A 380 -8.20 0.93 -7.67
CA GLY A 380 -7.40 0.61 -6.50
C GLY A 380 -5.90 0.56 -6.76
N LEU A 381 -5.44 1.37 -7.70
CA LEU A 381 -4.02 1.64 -7.94
C LEU A 381 -3.60 2.90 -7.20
N ASP A 382 -2.35 2.94 -6.75
CA ASP A 382 -1.76 4.14 -6.19
C ASP A 382 -1.76 5.27 -7.23
N TRP A 383 -2.16 6.45 -6.83
CA TRP A 383 -2.24 7.60 -7.73
C TRP A 383 -3.08 7.35 -8.99
N LEU A 384 -4.14 6.54 -8.90
CA LEU A 384 -5.04 6.35 -10.03
C LEU A 384 -5.57 7.70 -10.57
N TYR A 385 -5.87 8.61 -9.65
CA TYR A 385 -6.17 10.02 -9.91
C TYR A 385 -5.60 10.93 -8.81
N LYS A 386 -5.90 10.65 -7.54
CA LYS A 386 -5.40 11.37 -6.36
C LYS A 386 -4.41 10.49 -5.57
N MET A 387 -3.64 11.13 -4.69
CA MET A 387 -2.77 10.39 -3.79
C MET A 387 -3.55 9.31 -2.98
N LYS A 388 -4.75 9.63 -2.53
CA LYS A 388 -5.61 8.74 -1.73
C LYS A 388 -6.33 7.64 -2.52
N SER A 389 -6.20 7.56 -3.84
CA SER A 389 -6.99 6.66 -4.71
C SER A 389 -6.99 5.18 -4.29
N SER A 390 -5.90 4.67 -3.71
CA SER A 390 -5.81 3.28 -3.24
C SER A 390 -6.24 3.08 -1.78
N THR A 391 -6.49 4.16 -1.04
CA THR A 391 -6.84 4.14 0.39
C THR A 391 -8.34 3.98 0.62
N PHE A 392 -8.76 3.71 1.86
CA PHE A 392 -10.17 3.68 2.25
C PHE A 392 -10.87 5.03 2.06
N LEU A 393 -10.15 6.15 2.22
CA LEU A 393 -10.66 7.50 2.03
C LEU A 393 -10.92 7.87 0.56
N GLY A 394 -10.18 7.26 -0.39
CA GLY A 394 -10.19 7.72 -1.78
C GLY A 394 -10.84 6.76 -2.76
N ILE A 395 -10.85 5.47 -2.43
CA ILE A 395 -11.32 4.42 -3.34
C ILE A 395 -12.78 4.62 -3.78
N GLY A 396 -13.61 5.18 -2.92
CA GLY A 396 -15.02 5.47 -3.20
C GLY A 396 -15.19 6.49 -4.33
N GLU A 397 -14.39 7.55 -4.35
CA GLU A 397 -14.45 8.59 -5.39
C GLU A 397 -14.15 8.02 -6.79
N ASP A 398 -13.16 7.12 -6.88
CA ASP A 398 -12.79 6.50 -8.15
C ASP A 398 -13.76 5.40 -8.57
N ALA A 399 -14.31 4.63 -7.63
CA ALA A 399 -15.34 3.65 -7.91
C ALA A 399 -16.62 4.31 -8.46
N GLU A 400 -17.04 5.44 -7.88
CA GLU A 400 -18.19 6.21 -8.32
C GLU A 400 -17.98 6.82 -9.72
N TYR A 401 -16.77 7.34 -9.99
CA TYR A 401 -16.40 7.84 -11.30
C TYR A 401 -16.46 6.73 -12.37
N LEU A 402 -15.90 5.55 -12.10
CA LEU A 402 -15.90 4.43 -13.02
C LEU A 402 -17.31 3.85 -13.22
N ALA A 403 -18.14 3.78 -12.17
CA ALA A 403 -19.54 3.36 -12.30
C ALA A 403 -20.34 4.32 -13.22
N THR A 404 -20.04 5.61 -13.14
CA THR A 404 -20.62 6.60 -14.06
C THR A 404 -20.15 6.39 -15.51
N ALA A 405 -18.86 6.12 -15.72
CA ALA A 405 -18.32 5.83 -17.04
C ALA A 405 -18.94 4.56 -17.66
N ILE A 406 -19.16 3.50 -16.86
CA ILE A 406 -19.85 2.27 -17.28
C ILE A 406 -21.29 2.56 -17.67
N ALA A 407 -22.01 3.38 -16.90
CA ALA A 407 -23.39 3.77 -17.19
C ALA A 407 -23.51 4.52 -18.54
N GLN A 408 -22.66 5.51 -18.76
CA GLN A 408 -22.62 6.31 -20.00
C GLN A 408 -22.36 5.44 -21.22
N ARG A 409 -21.41 4.48 -21.11
CA ARG A 409 -21.12 3.54 -22.19
C ARG A 409 -22.32 2.64 -22.50
N SER A 410 -23.04 2.16 -21.50
CA SER A 410 -24.21 1.28 -21.69
C SER A 410 -25.32 2.01 -22.45
N LEU A 411 -25.57 3.28 -22.17
CA LEU A 411 -26.55 4.12 -22.88
C LEU A 411 -26.17 4.32 -24.35
N SER A 412 -24.89 4.63 -24.64
CA SER A 412 -24.42 4.84 -26.01
C SER A 412 -24.48 3.60 -26.87
N THR A 413 -24.34 2.40 -26.29
CA THR A 413 -24.45 1.13 -27.01
C THR A 413 -25.90 0.79 -27.35
N THR A 414 -26.86 1.20 -26.51
CA THR A 414 -28.30 0.96 -26.74
C THR A 414 -28.88 1.90 -27.81
N THR A 415 -28.32 3.10 -27.99
CA THR A 415 -28.80 4.09 -28.98
C THR A 415 -28.32 3.79 -30.41
N ASN A 416 -27.30 2.95 -30.56
CA ASN A 416 -26.73 2.56 -31.87
C ASN A 416 -27.22 1.17 -32.38
N MET A 417 -28.15 0.55 -31.72
CA MET A 417 -28.92 -0.63 -32.17
C MET A 417 -30.32 -0.24 -32.65
#